data_3f9824c63f872fcb001f487947bc1ffd
#
_entry.id   3f9824c63f872fcb001f487947bc1ffd
#
_cell.length_a   1.000
_cell.length_b   1.000
_cell.length_c   1.000
_cell.angle_alpha   90.00
_cell.angle_beta   90.00
_cell.angle_gamma   90.00
#
_symmetry.space_group_name_H-M   'P 1'
#
loop_
_entity.id
_entity.type
_entity.pdbx_description
1 polymer ?
#
loop_
_entity_poly.entity_id
_entity_poly.type
_entity_poly.pdbx_seq_one_letter_code
_entity_poly.pdbx_strand_id
1 'polypeptide(L)'
;MFLALAAVLVLSACPASAARHAPPRLALWMEPGASLVALSSLQGVRRALDQARAAGVDVVIPEAKNAWGYVTYASAFAPTIATSPIPHAAPPAYPPPAGWYPRTYDMLDTVIREAHARGMRVDAAVNSFGEGYSPLQTGPAFSHPEWQASAYIATRRVIAPDGTSFSLSGADIPRESDALVVYTPAIGRFTTTSRWGVEVAVAGGRVIDIRDRSAGDADPGPAAIPRDGYVLSGQGRAADWLVHAFGPGAVVTLGPVEARMVPSGDRSLFAFVNPADPRVYGYELAVIYELVTRYDVDGIVLDRTRYQDLSEDFSSLTRTAFERFIGHPVAHWPDDIYAYAARGVWLTRVPGPLYRTWLGFRAHTILAYTRAVTRLVHTLKPQVAVAMYVGAWYPIYYDEGVNWASPEVWPPYRWIGPEWVQAGLAPLLDYLMIGLYYPAVTIREARASHHDAEISIEGGALLGESLVRGASPLVGSLLIPLYSNDPQRLTRAIRMSQDVTRGAMLFDLIYLSQDQLWQAVPSHSSVPRP
;
A
#
# COMPACT_ATOMS: atom_id res chain seq x y z
N MET A 1 -20.87 49.03 27.09
CA MET A 1 -21.62 49.17 25.83
C MET A 1 -20.90 48.28 24.82
N PHE A 2 -21.29 46.98 24.80
CA PHE A 2 -20.69 45.97 23.91
C PHE A 2 -21.62 45.79 22.73
N LEU A 3 -21.16 46.11 21.54
CA LEU A 3 -21.82 45.80 20.28
C LEU A 3 -21.46 44.34 19.86
N ALA A 4 -22.46 43.47 19.89
CA ALA A 4 -22.38 42.12 19.35
C ALA A 4 -22.53 42.19 17.82
N LEU A 5 -21.48 41.80 17.10
CA LEU A 5 -21.50 41.59 15.64
C LEU A 5 -22.02 40.18 15.37
N ALA A 6 -23.28 40.05 15.01
CA ALA A 6 -23.86 38.78 14.53
C ALA A 6 -23.40 38.59 13.07
N ALA A 7 -22.51 37.67 12.83
CA ALA A 7 -22.17 37.18 11.48
C ALA A 7 -23.26 36.25 10.97
N VAL A 8 -24.06 36.73 10.04
CA VAL A 8 -25.00 35.92 9.27
C VAL A 8 -24.21 35.06 8.29
N LEU A 9 -24.05 33.78 8.58
CA LEU A 9 -23.56 32.77 7.63
C LEU A 9 -24.66 32.55 6.58
N VAL A 10 -24.53 33.19 5.45
CA VAL A 10 -25.27 32.84 4.23
C VAL A 10 -24.73 31.50 3.75
N LEU A 11 -25.47 30.44 3.95
CA LEU A 11 -25.29 29.14 3.29
C LEU A 11 -25.57 29.33 1.80
N SER A 12 -24.58 29.78 1.05
CA SER A 12 -24.62 29.70 -0.41
C SER A 12 -24.60 28.22 -0.77
N ALA A 13 -25.71 27.75 -1.36
CA ALA A 13 -25.76 26.46 -2.03
C ALA A 13 -24.61 26.42 -3.05
N CYS A 14 -23.69 25.49 -2.86
CA CYS A 14 -22.62 25.25 -3.79
C CYS A 14 -23.23 24.88 -5.14
N PRO A 15 -22.94 25.59 -6.25
CA PRO A 15 -23.43 25.15 -7.53
C PRO A 15 -22.76 23.79 -7.83
N ALA A 16 -23.57 22.77 -8.00
CA ALA A 16 -23.16 21.50 -8.56
C ALA A 16 -22.59 21.78 -9.96
N SER A 17 -21.40 21.24 -10.22
CA SER A 17 -20.69 21.28 -11.51
C SER A 17 -19.62 22.36 -11.66
N ALA A 18 -18.58 22.32 -10.79
CA ALA A 18 -17.25 22.57 -11.33
C ALA A 18 -16.95 21.42 -12.32
N ALA A 19 -16.48 21.73 -13.52
CA ALA A 19 -16.14 20.72 -14.52
C ALA A 19 -15.12 19.76 -13.90
N ARG A 20 -15.56 18.53 -13.56
CA ARG A 20 -14.68 17.49 -13.02
C ARG A 20 -13.58 17.27 -14.05
N HIS A 21 -12.33 17.26 -13.62
CA HIS A 21 -11.22 16.97 -14.51
C HIS A 21 -11.43 15.60 -15.15
N ALA A 22 -11.23 15.52 -16.46
CA ALA A 22 -11.31 14.23 -17.15
C ALA A 22 -10.26 13.29 -16.54
N PRO A 23 -10.61 12.05 -16.21
CA PRO A 23 -9.65 11.06 -15.74
C PRO A 23 -8.58 10.80 -16.82
N PRO A 24 -7.36 10.38 -16.47
CA PRO A 24 -6.34 10.03 -17.45
C PRO A 24 -6.81 8.86 -18.33
N ARG A 25 -6.53 8.94 -19.61
CA ARG A 25 -6.73 7.81 -20.54
C ARG A 25 -5.58 6.82 -20.42
N LEU A 26 -4.35 7.34 -20.29
CA LEU A 26 -3.15 6.56 -20.02
C LEU A 26 -2.21 7.37 -19.13
N ALA A 27 -2.11 6.96 -17.88
CA ALA A 27 -1.20 7.56 -16.91
C ALA A 27 0.07 6.73 -16.73
N LEU A 28 1.16 7.39 -16.33
CA LEU A 28 2.43 6.75 -16.00
C LEU A 28 2.88 7.19 -14.61
N TRP A 29 3.04 6.24 -13.71
CA TRP A 29 3.63 6.48 -12.39
C TRP A 29 5.15 6.60 -12.49
N MET A 30 5.73 7.52 -11.73
CA MET A 30 7.16 7.83 -11.75
C MET A 30 7.69 7.82 -10.31
N GLU A 31 8.09 6.65 -9.81
CA GLU A 31 8.69 6.48 -8.50
C GLU A 31 10.15 6.93 -8.53
N PRO A 32 10.54 7.94 -7.72
CA PRO A 32 11.86 8.58 -7.84
C PRO A 32 13.02 7.68 -7.43
N GLY A 33 12.79 6.75 -6.51
CA GLY A 33 13.82 5.84 -6.03
C GLY A 33 14.19 4.80 -7.08
N ALA A 34 13.20 4.10 -7.64
CA ALA A 34 13.43 3.09 -8.66
C ALA A 34 13.84 3.72 -10.00
N SER A 35 13.28 4.88 -10.34
CA SER A 35 13.53 5.58 -11.61
C SER A 35 14.65 6.64 -11.51
N LEU A 36 15.62 6.46 -10.62
CA LEU A 36 16.67 7.42 -10.33
C LEU A 36 17.40 7.92 -11.58
N VAL A 37 17.85 7.02 -12.46
CA VAL A 37 18.59 7.37 -13.69
C VAL A 37 17.77 8.29 -14.59
N ALA A 38 16.45 8.08 -14.65
CA ALA A 38 15.57 8.90 -15.45
C ALA A 38 15.25 10.24 -14.79
N LEU A 39 15.11 10.29 -13.47
CA LEU A 39 14.55 11.44 -12.76
C LEU A 39 15.58 12.35 -12.09
N SER A 40 16.86 11.94 -11.95
CA SER A 40 17.89 12.72 -11.29
C SER A 40 18.53 13.84 -12.13
N SER A 41 18.12 14.00 -13.38
CA SER A 41 18.65 15.05 -14.26
C SER A 41 17.62 15.52 -15.28
N LEU A 42 17.75 16.78 -15.72
CA LEU A 42 16.92 17.35 -16.78
C LEU A 42 16.94 16.50 -18.06
N GLN A 43 18.11 16.01 -18.47
CA GLN A 43 18.24 15.18 -19.67
C GLN A 43 17.53 13.82 -19.51
N GLY A 44 17.61 13.22 -18.32
CA GLY A 44 16.91 11.98 -18.01
C GLY A 44 15.39 12.17 -18.06
N VAL A 45 14.88 13.22 -17.40
CA VAL A 45 13.46 13.59 -17.41
C VAL A 45 12.97 13.81 -18.84
N ARG A 46 13.69 14.56 -19.67
CA ARG A 46 13.32 14.80 -21.07
C ARG A 46 13.18 13.49 -21.86
N ARG A 47 14.17 12.59 -21.76
CA ARG A 47 14.10 11.29 -22.46
C ARG A 47 12.92 10.44 -22.00
N ALA A 48 12.67 10.36 -20.68
CA ALA A 48 11.54 9.61 -20.12
C ALA A 48 10.20 10.18 -20.61
N LEU A 49 10.04 11.50 -20.61
CA LEU A 49 8.81 12.15 -21.06
C LEU A 49 8.62 12.08 -22.58
N ASP A 50 9.70 12.11 -23.39
CA ASP A 50 9.62 11.89 -24.84
C ASP A 50 9.12 10.48 -25.15
N GLN A 51 9.63 9.46 -24.44
CA GLN A 51 9.15 8.07 -24.55
C GLN A 51 7.68 7.92 -24.12
N ALA A 52 7.33 8.49 -22.96
CA ALA A 52 5.96 8.48 -22.44
C ALA A 52 4.99 9.13 -23.44
N ARG A 53 5.34 10.30 -23.97
CA ARG A 53 4.53 11.01 -24.98
C ARG A 53 4.37 10.21 -26.26
N ALA A 54 5.46 9.61 -26.75
CA ALA A 54 5.42 8.75 -27.94
C ALA A 54 4.53 7.51 -27.74
N ALA A 55 4.48 6.96 -26.53
CA ALA A 55 3.60 5.87 -26.15
C ALA A 55 2.14 6.30 -25.92
N GLY A 56 1.81 7.60 -26.00
CA GLY A 56 0.45 8.11 -25.84
C GLY A 56 0.04 8.39 -24.39
N VAL A 57 0.98 8.48 -23.45
CA VAL A 57 0.71 8.91 -22.09
C VAL A 57 0.22 10.36 -22.11
N ASP A 58 -0.90 10.62 -21.44
CA ASP A 58 -1.51 11.95 -21.32
C ASP A 58 -1.34 12.56 -19.91
N VAL A 59 -1.07 11.71 -18.91
CA VAL A 59 -0.80 12.15 -17.53
C VAL A 59 0.43 11.45 -16.98
N VAL A 60 1.35 12.19 -16.38
CA VAL A 60 2.44 11.62 -15.59
C VAL A 60 2.20 11.86 -14.11
N ILE A 61 2.55 10.88 -13.29
CA ILE A 61 2.30 10.87 -11.85
C ILE A 61 3.64 10.74 -11.11
N PRO A 62 4.43 11.84 -10.99
CA PRO A 62 5.63 11.82 -10.18
C PRO A 62 5.28 11.73 -8.69
N GLU A 63 5.98 10.89 -7.93
CA GLU A 63 5.87 10.93 -6.47
C GLU A 63 6.53 12.20 -5.96
N ALA A 64 5.72 13.16 -5.56
CA ALA A 64 6.18 14.38 -4.89
C ALA A 64 6.62 14.10 -3.44
N LYS A 65 5.96 13.13 -2.79
CA LYS A 65 6.33 12.60 -1.48
C LYS A 65 6.26 11.08 -1.51
N ASN A 66 7.36 10.41 -1.17
CA ASN A 66 7.44 8.94 -1.20
C ASN A 66 6.96 8.29 0.12
N ALA A 67 6.90 6.95 0.13
CA ALA A 67 6.43 6.15 1.27
C ALA A 67 7.34 6.20 2.51
N TRP A 68 8.47 6.86 2.43
CA TRP A 68 9.42 7.05 3.55
C TRP A 68 9.34 8.46 4.14
N GLY A 69 8.42 9.30 3.64
CA GLY A 69 8.20 10.65 4.12
C GLY A 69 9.15 11.70 3.53
N TYR A 70 9.88 11.37 2.46
CA TYR A 70 10.78 12.32 1.79
C TYR A 70 10.13 12.91 0.54
N VAL A 71 10.29 14.21 0.37
CA VAL A 71 9.80 14.94 -0.80
C VAL A 71 10.87 15.14 -1.86
N THR A 72 10.46 15.30 -3.11
CA THR A 72 11.32 15.45 -4.29
C THR A 72 11.59 16.92 -4.67
N TYR A 73 11.31 17.82 -3.75
CA TYR A 73 11.47 19.27 -3.87
C TYR A 73 11.98 19.89 -2.55
N ALA A 74 12.36 21.15 -2.56
CA ALA A 74 12.74 21.86 -1.34
C ALA A 74 11.48 22.23 -0.53
N SER A 75 11.23 21.56 0.58
CA SER A 75 10.07 21.76 1.46
C SER A 75 10.45 22.49 2.76
N ALA A 76 9.50 23.26 3.29
CA ALA A 76 9.56 23.83 4.62
C ALA A 76 9.08 22.87 5.72
N PHE A 77 8.39 21.80 5.36
CA PHE A 77 7.73 20.89 6.29
C PHE A 77 8.35 19.48 6.31
N ALA A 78 8.69 18.92 5.15
CA ALA A 78 9.16 17.55 5.00
C ALA A 78 10.64 17.46 4.62
N PRO A 79 11.36 16.38 5.02
CA PRO A 79 12.73 16.17 4.58
C PRO A 79 12.77 15.88 3.08
N THR A 80 13.83 16.34 2.42
CA THR A 80 14.01 16.14 0.98
C THR A 80 14.76 14.84 0.68
N ILE A 81 14.43 14.19 -0.43
CA ILE A 81 15.09 12.99 -0.92
C ILE A 81 16.60 13.20 -1.15
N ALA A 82 17.04 14.41 -1.45
CA ALA A 82 18.45 14.78 -1.60
C ALA A 82 19.28 14.61 -0.31
N THR A 83 18.63 14.52 0.85
CA THR A 83 19.27 14.31 2.16
C THR A 83 18.94 12.94 2.75
N SER A 84 18.19 12.11 2.05
CA SER A 84 17.81 10.78 2.52
C SER A 84 19.04 9.86 2.65
N PRO A 85 19.23 9.18 3.78
CA PRO A 85 20.29 8.19 3.94
C PRO A 85 19.92 6.82 3.31
N ILE A 86 18.71 6.66 2.79
CA ILE A 86 18.21 5.39 2.30
C ILE A 86 18.95 5.01 1.01
N PRO A 87 19.64 3.84 1.00
CA PRO A 87 20.19 3.32 -0.23
C PRO A 87 19.00 2.93 -1.13
N HIS A 88 18.93 3.54 -2.27
CA HIS A 88 17.87 3.24 -3.20
C HIS A 88 18.15 1.89 -3.82
N ALA A 89 17.23 0.99 -3.64
CA ALA A 89 17.19 -0.28 -4.33
C ALA A 89 16.87 -0.01 -5.81
N ALA A 90 17.88 0.51 -6.52
CA ALA A 90 18.04 0.11 -7.89
C ALA A 90 18.22 -1.41 -7.91
N PRO A 91 17.74 -2.12 -8.95
CA PRO A 91 18.09 -3.52 -9.15
C PRO A 91 19.61 -3.68 -8.99
N PRO A 92 20.13 -4.88 -8.67
CA PRO A 92 21.45 -5.12 -8.09
C PRO A 92 22.67 -4.52 -8.81
N ALA A 93 22.49 -3.75 -9.87
CA ALA A 93 23.55 -3.11 -10.65
C ALA A 93 23.87 -1.66 -10.26
N TYR A 94 23.13 -1.04 -9.32
CA TYR A 94 23.38 0.36 -8.95
C TYR A 94 23.40 0.56 -7.45
N PRO A 95 24.58 0.59 -6.81
CA PRO A 95 24.71 1.37 -5.60
C PRO A 95 24.60 2.85 -6.04
N PRO A 96 23.58 3.60 -5.59
CA PRO A 96 23.54 5.02 -5.88
C PRO A 96 24.73 5.67 -5.15
N PRO A 97 25.43 6.60 -5.82
CA PRO A 97 26.40 7.41 -5.12
C PRO A 97 25.69 8.20 -4.03
N ALA A 98 26.32 8.38 -2.88
CA ALA A 98 25.83 9.27 -1.84
C ALA A 98 25.47 10.64 -2.46
N GLY A 99 24.22 11.10 -2.22
CA GLY A 99 23.73 12.35 -2.79
C GLY A 99 23.06 12.21 -4.18
N TRP A 100 22.01 11.43 -4.27
CA TRP A 100 21.25 11.07 -5.47
C TRP A 100 20.81 12.18 -6.37
N TYR A 101 20.14 13.15 -5.74
CA TYR A 101 19.72 14.37 -6.38
C TYR A 101 20.66 15.47 -5.93
N PRO A 102 21.20 16.29 -6.84
CA PRO A 102 21.88 17.50 -6.43
C PRO A 102 20.98 18.27 -5.46
N ARG A 103 21.51 18.79 -4.36
CA ARG A 103 20.74 19.50 -3.34
C ARG A 103 19.92 20.67 -3.89
N THR A 104 20.33 21.22 -5.01
CA THR A 104 19.67 22.34 -5.72
C THR A 104 18.73 21.87 -6.83
N TYR A 105 18.60 20.56 -7.05
CA TYR A 105 17.77 20.02 -8.11
C TYR A 105 16.35 19.78 -7.60
N ASP A 106 15.41 20.53 -8.15
CA ASP A 106 13.98 20.33 -7.92
C ASP A 106 13.44 19.38 -9.02
N MET A 107 13.28 18.11 -8.65
CA MET A 107 12.79 17.09 -9.56
C MET A 107 11.36 17.36 -9.98
N LEU A 108 10.51 17.74 -9.01
CA LEU A 108 9.09 17.97 -9.27
C LEU A 108 8.88 19.13 -10.24
N ASP A 109 9.53 20.29 -10.00
CA ASP A 109 9.47 21.44 -10.92
C ASP A 109 9.97 21.08 -12.31
N THR A 110 11.06 20.30 -12.38
CA THR A 110 11.61 19.84 -13.67
C THR A 110 10.62 18.96 -14.43
N VAL A 111 9.98 18.00 -13.76
CA VAL A 111 8.97 17.13 -14.39
C VAL A 111 7.77 17.95 -14.85
N ILE A 112 7.26 18.86 -14.03
CA ILE A 112 6.11 19.71 -14.37
C ILE A 112 6.39 20.52 -15.64
N ARG A 113 7.48 21.29 -15.67
CA ARG A 113 7.81 22.12 -16.82
C ARG A 113 8.01 21.33 -18.11
N GLU A 114 8.73 20.21 -18.02
CA GLU A 114 9.03 19.39 -19.18
C GLU A 114 7.81 18.59 -19.67
N ALA A 115 6.91 18.17 -18.78
CA ALA A 115 5.65 17.51 -19.14
C ALA A 115 4.68 18.50 -19.81
N HIS A 116 4.50 19.68 -19.24
CA HIS A 116 3.66 20.74 -19.83
C HIS A 116 4.17 21.19 -21.19
N ALA A 117 5.48 21.31 -21.38
CA ALA A 117 6.08 21.60 -22.69
C ALA A 117 5.76 20.55 -23.76
N ARG A 118 5.36 19.33 -23.36
CA ARG A 118 4.94 18.23 -24.22
C ARG A 118 3.42 18.05 -24.29
N GLY A 119 2.65 18.93 -23.65
CA GLY A 119 1.19 18.85 -23.57
C GLY A 119 0.69 17.66 -22.74
N MET A 120 1.47 17.22 -21.74
CA MET A 120 1.06 16.21 -20.77
C MET A 120 0.70 16.89 -19.44
N ARG A 121 -0.31 16.38 -18.74
CA ARG A 121 -0.68 16.79 -17.39
C ARG A 121 0.25 16.15 -16.36
N VAL A 122 0.35 16.81 -15.19
CA VAL A 122 1.11 16.30 -14.04
C VAL A 122 0.21 16.23 -12.80
N ASP A 123 -0.12 15.01 -12.39
CA ASP A 123 -0.88 14.75 -11.18
C ASP A 123 0.11 14.22 -10.11
N ALA A 124 0.54 15.07 -9.18
CA ALA A 124 1.61 14.77 -8.23
C ALA A 124 1.14 13.78 -7.14
N ALA A 125 1.84 12.65 -7.00
CA ALA A 125 1.50 11.66 -5.97
C ALA A 125 2.09 12.03 -4.61
N VAL A 126 1.29 11.86 -3.56
CA VAL A 126 1.65 12.09 -2.17
C VAL A 126 1.30 10.87 -1.33
N ASN A 127 2.31 10.21 -0.80
CA ASN A 127 2.12 9.19 0.23
C ASN A 127 1.73 9.90 1.53
N SER A 128 0.54 9.57 2.09
CA SER A 128 0.00 10.32 3.22
C SER A 128 0.52 9.79 4.57
N PHE A 129 0.39 8.48 4.85
CA PHE A 129 0.67 7.95 6.19
C PHE A 129 1.85 6.97 6.27
N GLY A 130 2.52 6.71 5.16
CA GLY A 130 3.82 6.04 5.14
C GLY A 130 4.91 7.10 5.36
N GLU A 131 5.58 7.11 6.53
CA GLU A 131 6.43 8.21 6.97
C GLU A 131 7.81 7.77 7.46
N GLY A 132 8.21 6.54 7.19
CA GLY A 132 9.53 6.09 7.62
C GLY A 132 10.01 4.80 6.97
N TYR A 133 11.32 4.64 6.96
CA TYR A 133 12.03 3.44 6.52
C TYR A 133 12.67 2.74 7.73
N SER A 134 12.07 1.63 8.15
CA SER A 134 12.41 0.95 9.40
C SER A 134 13.83 0.38 9.47
N PRO A 135 14.42 -0.19 8.39
CA PRO A 135 15.77 -0.74 8.47
C PRO A 135 16.86 0.27 8.83
N LEU A 136 16.65 1.55 8.52
CA LEU A 136 17.57 2.63 8.87
C LEU A 136 17.01 3.58 9.92
N GLN A 137 15.80 3.31 10.45
CA GLN A 137 15.10 4.14 11.43
C GLN A 137 15.11 5.63 11.02
N THR A 138 14.72 5.91 9.77
CA THR A 138 14.78 7.24 9.18
C THR A 138 13.45 7.67 8.58
N GLY A 139 13.24 8.98 8.47
CA GLY A 139 11.99 9.62 8.05
C GLY A 139 11.23 10.26 9.21
N PRO A 140 10.15 11.00 8.91
CA PRO A 140 9.35 11.71 9.91
C PRO A 140 8.85 10.84 11.06
N ALA A 141 8.43 9.58 10.79
CA ALA A 141 7.98 8.65 11.81
C ALA A 141 9.05 8.29 12.85
N PHE A 142 10.33 8.39 12.51
CA PHE A 142 11.44 8.15 13.43
C PHE A 142 11.97 9.45 14.05
N SER A 143 11.79 10.57 13.39
CA SER A 143 12.05 11.90 13.98
C SER A 143 10.98 12.28 15.01
N HIS A 144 9.77 11.72 14.84
CA HIS A 144 8.61 11.90 15.71
C HIS A 144 8.02 10.54 16.09
N PRO A 145 8.70 9.74 16.93
CA PRO A 145 8.28 8.38 17.26
C PRO A 145 6.88 8.33 17.89
N GLU A 146 6.44 9.39 18.52
CA GLU A 146 5.08 9.55 19.05
C GLU A 146 3.99 9.69 17.97
N TRP A 147 4.35 9.83 16.70
CA TRP A 147 3.43 9.81 15.57
C TRP A 147 3.17 8.41 15.04
N GLN A 148 4.08 7.46 15.32
CA GLN A 148 3.95 6.10 14.80
C GLN A 148 2.63 5.47 15.24
N ALA A 149 1.99 4.80 14.31
CA ALA A 149 0.85 3.94 14.62
C ALA A 149 1.28 2.83 15.58
N SER A 150 0.39 2.48 16.51
CA SER A 150 0.59 1.39 17.46
C SER A 150 -0.12 0.14 16.95
N ALA A 151 0.67 -0.88 16.60
CA ALA A 151 0.14 -2.13 16.09
C ALA A 151 -0.14 -3.14 17.22
N TYR A 152 -1.36 -3.66 17.27
CA TYR A 152 -1.72 -4.80 18.13
C TYR A 152 -1.40 -6.09 17.40
N ILE A 153 -0.31 -6.75 17.82
CA ILE A 153 0.20 -7.99 17.23
C ILE A 153 0.24 -9.11 18.24
N ALA A 154 0.25 -10.35 17.75
CA ALA A 154 0.49 -11.50 18.59
C ALA A 154 1.56 -12.40 17.99
N THR A 155 2.32 -13.04 18.87
CA THR A 155 3.34 -14.04 18.52
C THR A 155 3.12 -15.33 19.30
N ARG A 156 3.76 -16.40 18.86
CA ARG A 156 3.96 -17.65 19.61
C ARG A 156 5.40 -18.05 19.52
N ARG A 157 5.89 -18.66 20.58
CA ARG A 157 7.22 -19.26 20.55
C ARG A 157 7.13 -20.73 20.14
N VAL A 158 8.05 -21.14 19.30
CA VAL A 158 8.39 -22.55 19.10
C VAL A 158 9.45 -22.89 20.13
N ILE A 159 9.23 -23.95 20.89
CA ILE A 159 10.09 -24.37 22.00
C ILE A 159 10.68 -25.75 21.67
N ALA A 160 11.99 -25.86 21.72
CA ALA A 160 12.72 -27.09 21.49
C ALA A 160 12.81 -27.96 22.79
N PRO A 161 13.20 -29.25 22.67
CA PRO A 161 13.32 -30.14 23.83
C PRO A 161 14.32 -29.68 24.91
N ASP A 162 15.32 -28.90 24.51
CA ASP A 162 16.33 -28.33 25.41
C ASP A 162 15.84 -27.05 26.14
N GLY A 163 14.61 -26.63 25.88
CA GLY A 163 14.02 -25.42 26.44
C GLY A 163 14.35 -24.11 25.68
N THR A 164 15.24 -24.15 24.69
CA THR A 164 15.47 -23.00 23.83
C THR A 164 14.25 -22.70 22.99
N SER A 165 14.07 -21.46 22.56
CA SER A 165 12.86 -21.09 21.82
C SER A 165 13.10 -19.94 20.85
N PHE A 166 12.30 -19.92 19.78
CA PHE A 166 12.28 -18.85 18.77
C PHE A 166 10.84 -18.38 18.51
N SER A 167 10.65 -17.08 18.29
CA SER A 167 9.32 -16.53 18.00
C SER A 167 8.94 -16.78 16.53
N LEU A 168 7.70 -17.22 16.30
CA LEU A 168 7.13 -17.27 14.97
C LEU A 168 6.96 -15.83 14.45
N SER A 169 7.46 -15.57 13.25
CA SER A 169 7.18 -14.34 12.53
C SER A 169 5.75 -14.37 12.02
N GLY A 170 5.05 -13.22 12.09
CA GLY A 170 3.73 -13.07 11.49
C GLY A 170 3.78 -13.10 9.95
N ALA A 171 2.63 -12.97 9.31
CA ALA A 171 2.52 -12.93 7.85
C ALA A 171 3.27 -11.73 7.22
N ASP A 172 3.45 -10.66 7.98
CA ASP A 172 4.18 -9.44 7.59
C ASP A 172 5.67 -9.57 7.94
N ILE A 173 6.33 -10.55 7.35
CA ILE A 173 7.75 -10.74 7.58
C ILE A 173 8.51 -9.56 7.01
N PRO A 174 9.28 -8.82 7.82
CA PRO A 174 10.39 -8.04 7.29
C PRO A 174 11.24 -9.01 6.46
N ARG A 175 11.70 -8.60 5.30
CA ARG A 175 12.65 -9.38 4.47
C ARG A 175 14.00 -9.56 5.19
N GLU A 176 13.96 -9.67 6.49
CA GLU A 176 15.14 -9.68 7.34
C GLU A 176 15.61 -11.09 7.63
N SER A 177 16.88 -11.12 7.82
CA SER A 177 17.78 -12.25 7.92
C SER A 177 17.49 -13.28 9.03
N ASP A 178 16.48 -13.09 9.89
CA ASP A 178 16.29 -13.89 11.11
C ASP A 178 14.83 -14.38 11.31
N ALA A 179 14.08 -14.59 10.26
CA ALA A 179 12.66 -14.96 10.35
C ALA A 179 12.46 -16.47 10.55
N LEU A 180 11.53 -16.84 11.44
CA LEU A 180 10.97 -18.17 11.57
C LEU A 180 9.50 -18.14 11.10
N VAL A 181 9.22 -18.76 9.97
CA VAL A 181 7.88 -18.82 9.38
C VAL A 181 7.31 -20.22 9.40
N VAL A 182 6.00 -20.33 9.20
CA VAL A 182 5.30 -21.61 9.17
C VAL A 182 4.51 -21.79 7.90
N TYR A 183 4.58 -22.98 7.30
CA TYR A 183 3.76 -23.42 6.18
C TYR A 183 2.84 -24.56 6.59
N THR A 184 1.58 -24.50 6.17
CA THR A 184 0.62 -25.58 6.38
C THR A 184 -0.06 -25.96 5.06
N PRO A 185 -0.75 -27.10 4.99
CA PRO A 185 -1.52 -27.49 3.80
C PRO A 185 -2.55 -26.44 3.36
N ALA A 186 -3.10 -25.68 4.32
CA ALA A 186 -4.14 -24.68 4.04
C ALA A 186 -3.62 -23.42 3.31
N ILE A 187 -2.37 -23.03 3.57
CA ILE A 187 -1.76 -21.80 2.99
C ILE A 187 -0.78 -22.15 1.89
N GLY A 188 -0.21 -23.36 1.91
CA GLY A 188 0.85 -23.74 0.99
C GLY A 188 2.16 -22.98 1.28
N ARG A 189 3.01 -22.89 0.27
CA ARG A 189 4.26 -22.13 0.33
C ARG A 189 4.11 -20.80 -0.37
N PHE A 190 4.63 -19.75 0.24
CA PHE A 190 4.80 -18.49 -0.46
C PHE A 190 5.93 -18.64 -1.48
N THR A 191 5.71 -18.19 -2.71
CA THR A 191 6.65 -18.31 -3.84
C THR A 191 7.96 -17.51 -3.66
N THR A 192 8.01 -16.64 -2.65
CA THR A 192 9.14 -15.75 -2.36
C THR A 192 10.15 -16.33 -1.36
N THR A 193 10.01 -17.58 -0.95
CA THR A 193 10.98 -18.17 -0.03
C THR A 193 12.34 -18.26 -0.70
N SER A 194 13.32 -17.61 -0.11
CA SER A 194 14.72 -17.67 -0.49
C SER A 194 15.20 -19.12 -0.56
N ARG A 195 16.10 -19.42 -1.47
CA ARG A 195 16.75 -20.73 -1.61
C ARG A 195 17.61 -21.11 -0.38
N TRP A 196 17.71 -20.23 0.60
CA TRP A 196 18.64 -20.31 1.73
C TRP A 196 17.87 -20.39 3.03
N GLY A 197 18.07 -21.42 3.79
CA GLY A 197 17.45 -21.59 5.10
C GLY A 197 17.29 -23.05 5.50
N VAL A 198 16.81 -23.27 6.73
CA VAL A 198 16.53 -24.59 7.27
C VAL A 198 15.03 -24.78 7.38
N GLU A 199 14.56 -25.95 6.95
CA GLU A 199 13.16 -26.34 7.06
C GLU A 199 13.01 -27.59 7.94
N VAL A 200 12.05 -27.54 8.87
CA VAL A 200 11.71 -28.63 9.78
C VAL A 200 10.24 -28.98 9.57
N ALA A 201 9.97 -30.18 9.04
CA ALA A 201 8.62 -30.71 8.91
C ALA A 201 8.18 -31.37 10.21
N VAL A 202 6.99 -31.02 10.69
CA VAL A 202 6.40 -31.46 11.96
C VAL A 202 5.05 -32.11 11.72
N ALA A 203 4.88 -33.33 12.21
CA ALA A 203 3.61 -34.04 12.25
C ALA A 203 3.38 -34.66 13.64
N GLY A 204 2.16 -34.57 14.15
CA GLY A 204 1.84 -35.05 15.51
C GLY A 204 2.69 -34.41 16.61
N GLY A 205 3.15 -33.15 16.40
CA GLY A 205 4.03 -32.45 17.34
C GLY A 205 5.48 -32.95 17.37
N ARG A 206 5.89 -33.78 16.39
CA ARG A 206 7.24 -34.32 16.29
C ARG A 206 7.87 -33.99 14.95
N VAL A 207 9.18 -33.80 14.96
CA VAL A 207 10.00 -33.60 13.75
C VAL A 207 10.04 -34.90 12.94
N ILE A 208 9.65 -34.83 11.66
CA ILE A 208 9.67 -35.96 10.74
C ILE A 208 10.68 -35.80 9.59
N ASP A 209 11.08 -34.57 9.29
CA ASP A 209 12.10 -34.26 8.26
C ASP A 209 12.80 -32.94 8.60
N ILE A 210 14.09 -32.84 8.27
CA ILE A 210 14.89 -31.63 8.41
C ILE A 210 15.64 -31.43 7.09
N ARG A 211 15.52 -30.24 6.50
CA ARG A 211 16.17 -29.85 5.26
C ARG A 211 17.03 -28.62 5.48
N ASP A 212 18.34 -28.82 5.50
CA ASP A 212 19.26 -27.70 5.44
C ASP A 212 19.53 -27.34 3.99
N ARG A 213 18.99 -26.20 3.56
CA ARG A 213 19.09 -25.67 2.21
C ARG A 213 20.15 -24.57 2.09
N SER A 214 20.85 -24.30 3.18
CA SER A 214 21.92 -23.27 3.24
C SER A 214 23.27 -23.79 2.71
N ALA A 215 23.45 -25.10 2.63
CA ALA A 215 24.72 -25.73 2.31
C ALA A 215 24.92 -26.00 0.80
N GLY A 216 25.33 -24.96 0.05
CA GLY A 216 26.01 -25.11 -1.25
C GLY A 216 25.25 -25.84 -2.37
N ASP A 217 25.99 -26.56 -3.24
CA ASP A 217 25.50 -27.14 -4.51
C ASP A 217 24.48 -28.26 -4.39
N ALA A 218 24.18 -28.74 -3.20
CA ALA A 218 23.29 -29.87 -2.92
C ALA A 218 22.01 -29.43 -2.20
N ASP A 219 21.26 -28.45 -2.73
CA ASP A 219 19.94 -28.09 -2.17
C ASP A 219 19.03 -29.34 -2.20
N PRO A 220 18.64 -29.92 -1.05
CA PRO A 220 17.79 -31.09 -0.97
C PRO A 220 16.34 -30.82 -1.41
N GLY A 221 16.06 -29.59 -1.81
CA GLY A 221 14.71 -29.11 -2.08
C GLY A 221 13.89 -28.86 -0.81
N PRO A 222 12.72 -28.26 -0.96
CA PRO A 222 11.87 -27.91 0.18
C PRO A 222 11.31 -29.16 0.88
N ALA A 223 11.17 -29.11 2.19
CA ALA A 223 10.50 -30.16 2.96
C ALA A 223 9.02 -30.26 2.55
N ALA A 224 8.50 -31.48 2.41
CA ALA A 224 7.09 -31.68 2.13
C ALA A 224 6.22 -31.20 3.30
N ILE A 225 5.13 -30.48 3.03
CA ILE A 225 4.20 -30.07 4.08
C ILE A 225 3.34 -31.30 4.46
N PRO A 226 3.43 -31.80 5.71
CA PRO A 226 2.64 -32.95 6.12
C PRO A 226 1.15 -32.63 6.10
N ARG A 227 0.30 -33.61 5.71
CA ARG A 227 -1.15 -33.44 5.65
C ARG A 227 -1.76 -32.96 6.98
N ASP A 228 -1.29 -33.53 8.10
CA ASP A 228 -1.75 -33.25 9.47
C ASP A 228 -0.66 -32.54 10.27
N GLY A 229 0.11 -31.64 9.63
CA GLY A 229 1.23 -30.98 10.24
C GLY A 229 1.57 -29.64 9.61
N TYR A 230 2.82 -29.25 9.76
CA TYR A 230 3.35 -27.98 9.25
C TYR A 230 4.86 -28.08 9.01
N VAL A 231 5.40 -27.10 8.30
CA VAL A 231 6.84 -26.90 8.13
C VAL A 231 7.23 -25.58 8.78
N LEU A 232 8.20 -25.62 9.66
CA LEU A 232 8.92 -24.44 10.16
C LEU A 232 10.05 -24.14 9.17
N SER A 233 10.16 -22.90 8.72
CA SER A 233 11.23 -22.46 7.82
C SER A 233 11.97 -21.30 8.48
N GLY A 234 13.26 -21.46 8.77
CA GLY A 234 14.11 -20.49 9.41
C GLY A 234 15.12 -19.89 8.45
N GLN A 235 15.44 -18.61 8.65
CA GLN A 235 16.53 -17.89 7.99
C GLN A 235 17.44 -17.26 9.03
N GLY A 236 18.72 -17.03 8.68
CA GLY A 236 19.70 -16.44 9.59
C GLY A 236 19.74 -17.17 10.93
N ARG A 237 19.65 -16.45 12.05
CA ARG A 237 19.67 -17.03 13.40
C ARG A 237 18.55 -18.05 13.64
N ALA A 238 17.40 -17.92 12.98
CA ALA A 238 16.34 -18.91 13.08
C ALA A 238 16.72 -20.23 12.40
N ALA A 239 17.43 -20.18 11.27
CA ALA A 239 17.97 -21.37 10.61
C ALA A 239 19.01 -22.07 11.48
N ASP A 240 19.99 -21.31 12.01
CA ASP A 240 21.00 -21.82 12.93
C ASP A 240 20.36 -22.49 14.15
N TRP A 241 19.35 -21.83 14.71
CA TRP A 241 18.62 -22.40 15.85
C TRP A 241 17.90 -23.70 15.48
N LEU A 242 17.20 -23.77 14.34
CA LEU A 242 16.49 -24.99 13.92
C LEU A 242 17.42 -26.19 13.76
N VAL A 243 18.61 -25.99 13.18
CA VAL A 243 19.62 -27.08 13.01
C VAL A 243 20.10 -27.62 14.36
N HIS A 244 20.34 -26.74 15.33
CA HIS A 244 20.92 -27.15 16.63
C HIS A 244 19.87 -27.61 17.61
N ALA A 245 18.65 -27.08 17.55
CA ALA A 245 17.60 -27.32 18.53
C ALA A 245 16.79 -28.60 18.26
N PHE A 246 16.78 -29.09 17.01
CA PHE A 246 15.94 -30.21 16.60
C PHE A 246 16.72 -31.31 15.92
N GLY A 247 16.37 -32.56 16.27
CA GLY A 247 16.74 -33.78 15.56
C GLY A 247 15.51 -34.58 15.15
N PRO A 248 15.66 -35.63 14.32
CA PRO A 248 14.56 -36.51 13.96
C PRO A 248 13.81 -37.06 15.17
N GLY A 249 12.48 -36.99 15.17
CA GLY A 249 11.63 -37.42 16.30
C GLY A 249 11.55 -36.44 17.49
N ALA A 250 12.31 -35.33 17.47
CA ALA A 250 12.25 -34.31 18.51
C ALA A 250 10.83 -33.75 18.68
N VAL A 251 10.45 -33.48 19.93
CA VAL A 251 9.16 -32.87 20.25
C VAL A 251 9.24 -31.37 20.01
N VAL A 252 8.25 -30.85 19.28
CA VAL A 252 8.07 -29.41 19.05
C VAL A 252 6.91 -28.92 19.91
N THR A 253 7.20 -28.03 20.85
CA THR A 253 6.17 -27.43 21.71
C THR A 253 5.87 -26.02 21.25
N LEU A 254 4.59 -25.69 21.23
CA LEU A 254 4.14 -24.33 20.92
C LEU A 254 3.75 -23.61 22.22
N GLY A 255 4.39 -22.47 22.47
CA GLY A 255 4.09 -21.63 23.62
C GLY A 255 2.68 -21.00 23.57
N PRO A 256 2.30 -20.27 24.62
CA PRO A 256 1.05 -19.51 24.62
C PRO A 256 1.03 -18.43 23.53
N VAL A 257 -0.15 -17.88 23.30
CA VAL A 257 -0.32 -16.67 22.49
C VAL A 257 0.09 -15.47 23.33
N GLU A 258 1.03 -14.68 22.83
CA GLU A 258 1.51 -13.46 23.46
C GLU A 258 1.12 -12.27 22.59
N ALA A 259 0.11 -11.53 23.01
CA ALA A 259 -0.35 -10.34 22.31
C ALA A 259 0.23 -9.07 22.96
N ARG A 260 0.63 -8.09 22.14
CA ARG A 260 1.23 -6.84 22.61
C ARG A 260 1.05 -5.72 21.60
N MET A 261 1.21 -4.48 22.08
CA MET A 261 1.33 -3.30 21.24
C MET A 261 2.80 -3.07 20.86
N VAL A 262 3.05 -2.74 19.61
CA VAL A 262 4.38 -2.35 19.11
C VAL A 262 4.26 -1.14 18.19
N PRO A 263 5.28 -0.28 18.08
CA PRO A 263 5.31 0.76 17.06
C PRO A 263 5.31 0.17 15.66
N SER A 264 4.70 0.87 14.71
CA SER A 264 4.65 0.45 13.30
C SER A 264 6.04 0.18 12.71
N GLY A 265 7.04 0.98 13.08
CA GLY A 265 8.42 0.84 12.65
C GLY A 265 9.13 -0.43 13.12
N ASP A 266 8.61 -1.11 14.14
CA ASP A 266 9.20 -2.34 14.68
C ASP A 266 8.71 -3.61 13.94
N ARG A 267 7.75 -3.48 13.02
CA ARG A 267 7.10 -4.64 12.40
C ARG A 267 7.08 -4.65 10.88
N SER A 268 7.32 -3.52 10.25
CA SER A 268 7.17 -3.36 8.80
C SER A 268 8.36 -2.62 8.20
N LEU A 269 8.60 -2.82 6.91
CA LEU A 269 9.58 -2.06 6.13
C LEU A 269 9.28 -0.56 6.13
N PHE A 270 7.98 -0.20 6.15
CA PHE A 270 7.50 1.17 6.21
C PHE A 270 6.92 1.46 7.60
N ALA A 271 7.41 2.49 8.25
CA ALA A 271 6.79 2.99 9.47
C ALA A 271 5.58 3.87 9.11
N PHE A 272 4.39 3.42 9.50
CA PHE A 272 3.17 4.19 9.34
C PHE A 272 2.94 5.08 10.55
N VAL A 273 2.39 6.27 10.30
CA VAL A 273 1.95 7.19 11.34
C VAL A 273 0.45 7.11 11.55
N ASN A 274 -0.02 7.51 12.73
CA ASN A 274 -1.42 7.39 13.12
C ASN A 274 -2.31 8.42 12.40
N PRO A 275 -3.23 8.03 11.51
CA PRO A 275 -4.14 8.94 10.83
C PRO A 275 -5.11 9.71 11.74
N ALA A 276 -5.32 9.23 12.98
CA ALA A 276 -6.16 9.88 13.97
C ALA A 276 -5.42 10.94 14.81
N ASP A 277 -4.09 11.04 14.69
CA ASP A 277 -3.30 12.04 15.41
C ASP A 277 -3.44 13.43 14.76
N PRO A 278 -3.93 14.46 15.48
CA PRO A 278 -4.06 15.80 14.93
C PRO A 278 -2.75 16.43 14.45
N ARG A 279 -1.61 16.01 15.02
CA ARG A 279 -0.27 16.51 14.63
C ARG A 279 0.11 15.95 13.26
N VAL A 280 -0.09 14.65 13.05
CA VAL A 280 0.09 13.98 11.77
C VAL A 280 -0.85 14.59 10.72
N TYR A 281 -2.11 14.71 11.07
CA TYR A 281 -3.13 15.31 10.21
C TYR A 281 -2.74 16.73 9.75
N GLY A 282 -2.27 17.56 10.67
CA GLY A 282 -1.82 18.92 10.38
C GLY A 282 -0.57 18.96 9.50
N TYR A 283 0.40 18.07 9.75
CA TYR A 283 1.62 17.92 8.96
C TYR A 283 1.31 17.52 7.51
N GLU A 284 0.47 16.49 7.31
CA GLU A 284 0.09 16.05 5.97
C GLU A 284 -0.65 17.13 5.17
N LEU A 285 -1.55 17.87 5.82
CA LEU A 285 -2.21 19.00 5.16
C LEU A 285 -1.24 20.15 4.84
N ALA A 286 -0.21 20.39 5.65
CA ALA A 286 0.79 21.41 5.38
C ALA A 286 1.64 21.04 4.14
N VAL A 287 2.00 19.78 3.96
CA VAL A 287 2.69 19.28 2.76
C VAL A 287 1.82 19.46 1.51
N ILE A 288 0.54 19.09 1.57
CA ILE A 288 -0.41 19.31 0.46
C ILE A 288 -0.57 20.79 0.15
N TYR A 289 -0.73 21.63 1.17
CA TYR A 289 -0.83 23.10 1.02
C TYR A 289 0.40 23.68 0.30
N GLU A 290 1.60 23.28 0.75
CA GLU A 290 2.86 23.73 0.14
C GLU A 290 2.95 23.32 -1.33
N LEU A 291 2.64 22.05 -1.61
CA LEU A 291 2.68 21.50 -2.96
C LEU A 291 1.73 22.26 -3.91
N VAL A 292 0.48 22.41 -3.52
CA VAL A 292 -0.53 23.08 -4.35
C VAL A 292 -0.25 24.56 -4.54
N THR A 293 0.29 25.25 -3.53
CA THR A 293 0.55 26.71 -3.63
C THR A 293 1.81 27.04 -4.41
N ARG A 294 2.83 26.17 -4.36
CA ARG A 294 4.15 26.46 -4.95
C ARG A 294 4.33 25.91 -6.38
N TYR A 295 3.61 24.83 -6.71
CA TYR A 295 3.80 24.15 -7.97
C TYR A 295 2.56 24.23 -8.87
N ASP A 296 2.80 24.20 -10.17
CA ASP A 296 1.76 24.22 -11.18
C ASP A 296 1.33 22.79 -11.55
N VAL A 297 0.86 22.05 -10.53
CA VAL A 297 0.33 20.70 -10.71
C VAL A 297 -1.10 20.75 -11.26
N ASP A 298 -1.47 19.77 -12.08
CA ASP A 298 -2.83 19.60 -12.61
C ASP A 298 -3.69 18.74 -11.69
N GLY A 299 -3.06 17.91 -10.85
CA GLY A 299 -3.75 17.08 -9.87
C GLY A 299 -2.86 16.66 -8.70
N ILE A 300 -3.51 16.18 -7.66
CA ILE A 300 -2.92 15.51 -6.50
C ILE A 300 -3.45 14.09 -6.45
N VAL A 301 -2.56 13.12 -6.35
CA VAL A 301 -2.91 11.71 -6.17
C VAL A 301 -2.54 11.28 -4.76
N LEU A 302 -3.53 10.97 -3.94
CA LEU A 302 -3.32 10.45 -2.60
C LEU A 302 -2.94 8.96 -2.69
N ASP A 303 -1.73 8.61 -2.24
CA ASP A 303 -1.27 7.24 -2.10
C ASP A 303 -1.04 6.91 -0.62
N ARG A 304 -1.13 5.64 -0.26
CA ARG A 304 -1.01 5.15 1.13
C ARG A 304 -1.80 5.99 2.14
N THR A 305 -2.92 6.56 1.70
CA THR A 305 -3.89 7.25 2.57
C THR A 305 -4.72 6.20 3.28
N ARG A 306 -4.06 5.45 4.16
CA ARG A 306 -4.59 4.23 4.78
C ARG A 306 -3.76 3.85 6.01
N TYR A 307 -4.25 2.93 6.81
CA TYR A 307 -3.45 2.21 7.79
C TYR A 307 -2.56 1.18 7.10
N GLN A 308 -1.52 0.69 7.80
CA GLN A 308 -0.70 -0.41 7.29
C GLN A 308 -1.54 -1.65 7.04
N ASP A 309 -2.28 -2.08 8.07
CA ASP A 309 -3.23 -3.18 8.04
C ASP A 309 -4.20 -3.10 9.25
N LEU A 310 -4.97 -4.17 9.47
CA LEU A 310 -5.95 -4.27 10.56
C LEU A 310 -5.34 -4.21 11.97
N SER A 311 -4.06 -4.46 12.13
CA SER A 311 -3.40 -4.38 13.44
C SER A 311 -3.18 -2.94 13.92
N GLU A 312 -3.39 -1.92 13.09
CA GLU A 312 -3.21 -0.49 13.41
C GLU A 312 -4.53 0.29 13.34
N ASP A 313 -4.72 1.33 14.10
CA ASP A 313 -3.90 1.86 15.19
C ASP A 313 -4.60 1.60 16.54
N PHE A 314 -3.86 1.05 17.49
CA PHE A 314 -4.38 0.70 18.82
C PHE A 314 -3.77 1.56 19.94
N SER A 315 -3.26 2.76 19.63
CA SER A 315 -2.76 3.71 20.62
C SER A 315 -3.86 4.21 21.56
N SER A 316 -3.47 4.77 22.70
CA SER A 316 -4.40 5.40 23.65
C SER A 316 -5.14 6.60 23.02
N LEU A 317 -4.49 7.31 22.09
CA LEU A 317 -5.10 8.42 21.35
C LEU A 317 -6.26 7.89 20.49
N THR A 318 -6.02 6.84 19.72
CA THR A 318 -7.03 6.24 18.87
C THR A 318 -8.14 5.56 19.68
N ARG A 319 -7.81 4.91 20.81
CA ARG A 319 -8.82 4.44 21.75
C ARG A 319 -9.77 5.57 22.17
N THR A 320 -9.22 6.70 22.62
CA THR A 320 -10.01 7.85 23.03
C THR A 320 -10.87 8.41 21.88
N ALA A 321 -10.34 8.46 20.67
CA ALA A 321 -11.09 8.88 19.48
C ALA A 321 -12.23 7.91 19.15
N PHE A 322 -11.98 6.61 19.25
CA PHE A 322 -13.00 5.57 19.04
C PHE A 322 -14.11 5.61 20.10
N GLU A 323 -13.76 5.72 21.38
CA GLU A 323 -14.72 5.86 22.48
C GLU A 323 -15.62 7.09 22.29
N ARG A 324 -15.05 8.19 21.79
CA ARG A 324 -15.85 9.39 21.41
C ARG A 324 -16.76 9.10 20.22
N PHE A 325 -16.30 8.34 19.23
CA PHE A 325 -17.09 7.97 18.06
C PHE A 325 -18.29 7.11 18.42
N ILE A 326 -18.14 6.15 19.35
CA ILE A 326 -19.22 5.26 19.80
C ILE A 326 -20.04 5.83 20.96
N GLY A 327 -19.59 6.90 21.60
CA GLY A 327 -20.30 7.60 22.69
C GLY A 327 -20.17 6.96 24.07
N HIS A 328 -19.32 5.94 24.25
CA HIS A 328 -19.09 5.27 25.54
C HIS A 328 -17.68 4.67 25.63
N PRO A 329 -17.14 4.41 26.83
CA PRO A 329 -15.88 3.71 27.02
C PRO A 329 -15.91 2.27 26.49
N VAL A 330 -14.76 1.78 26.00
CA VAL A 330 -14.55 0.36 25.67
C VAL A 330 -14.13 -0.39 26.92
N ALA A 331 -14.91 -1.39 27.31
CA ALA A 331 -14.73 -2.10 28.58
C ALA A 331 -13.44 -2.94 28.58
N HIS A 332 -13.18 -3.69 27.51
CA HIS A 332 -12.04 -4.58 27.37
C HIS A 332 -11.25 -4.24 26.12
N TRP A 333 -10.39 -3.21 26.22
CA TRP A 333 -9.51 -2.81 25.14
C TRP A 333 -8.23 -3.67 25.10
N PRO A 334 -7.83 -4.26 23.98
CA PRO A 334 -8.43 -4.19 22.63
C PRO A 334 -9.43 -5.33 22.33
N ASP A 335 -9.71 -6.23 23.26
CA ASP A 335 -10.41 -7.51 23.04
C ASP A 335 -11.86 -7.32 22.57
N ASP A 336 -12.52 -6.23 22.96
CA ASP A 336 -13.85 -5.88 22.41
C ASP A 336 -13.81 -5.57 20.92
N ILE A 337 -12.63 -5.26 20.36
CA ILE A 337 -12.40 -5.13 18.92
C ILE A 337 -12.10 -6.51 18.32
N TYR A 338 -10.99 -7.12 18.72
CA TYR A 338 -10.65 -8.52 18.46
C TYR A 338 -9.58 -9.03 19.42
N ALA A 339 -9.62 -10.33 19.68
CA ALA A 339 -8.58 -11.02 20.42
C ALA A 339 -7.82 -11.99 19.50
N TYR A 340 -6.61 -12.36 19.90
CA TYR A 340 -5.88 -13.43 19.23
C TYR A 340 -6.13 -14.78 19.90
N ALA A 341 -6.37 -15.80 19.08
CA ALA A 341 -6.49 -17.18 19.52
C ALA A 341 -5.57 -18.09 18.72
N ALA A 342 -5.09 -19.17 19.35
CA ALA A 342 -4.34 -20.21 18.68
C ALA A 342 -5.28 -21.15 17.92
N ARG A 343 -4.99 -21.42 16.67
CA ARG A 343 -5.63 -22.47 15.86
C ARG A 343 -4.53 -23.38 15.30
N GLY A 344 -4.20 -24.43 16.07
CA GLY A 344 -3.02 -25.22 15.77
C GLY A 344 -1.75 -24.37 15.91
N VAL A 345 -0.91 -24.37 14.89
CA VAL A 345 0.30 -23.53 14.82
C VAL A 345 -0.01 -22.06 14.51
N TRP A 346 -1.17 -21.76 13.93
CA TRP A 346 -1.59 -20.43 13.51
C TRP A 346 -2.14 -19.59 14.64
N LEU A 347 -2.02 -18.29 14.45
CA LEU A 347 -2.77 -17.29 15.17
C LEU A 347 -3.93 -16.80 14.31
N THR A 348 -5.10 -16.67 14.89
CA THR A 348 -6.27 -16.11 14.24
C THR A 348 -6.82 -14.96 15.05
N ARG A 349 -7.34 -13.92 14.38
CA ARG A 349 -8.09 -12.85 15.03
C ARG A 349 -9.54 -13.32 15.22
N VAL A 350 -10.02 -13.23 16.45
CA VAL A 350 -11.41 -13.54 16.81
C VAL A 350 -12.13 -12.21 17.01
N PRO A 351 -13.06 -11.84 16.13
CA PRO A 351 -13.78 -10.58 16.24
C PRO A 351 -14.52 -10.44 17.58
N GLY A 352 -14.34 -9.29 18.22
CA GLY A 352 -15.12 -8.87 19.39
C GLY A 352 -16.44 -8.18 19.01
N PRO A 353 -17.23 -7.78 20.00
CA PRO A 353 -18.56 -7.16 19.79
C PRO A 353 -18.49 -5.82 19.02
N LEU A 354 -17.40 -5.08 19.15
CA LEU A 354 -17.19 -3.78 18.50
C LEU A 354 -16.43 -3.85 17.15
N TYR A 355 -16.12 -5.05 16.67
CA TYR A 355 -15.25 -5.23 15.49
C TYR A 355 -15.75 -4.48 14.24
N ARG A 356 -17.05 -4.62 13.89
CA ARG A 356 -17.59 -3.95 12.68
C ARG A 356 -17.61 -2.44 12.82
N THR A 357 -17.98 -1.93 14.00
CA THR A 357 -17.96 -0.49 14.29
C THR A 357 -16.54 0.07 14.24
N TRP A 358 -15.54 -0.70 14.70
CA TRP A 358 -14.13 -0.36 14.58
C TRP A 358 -13.68 -0.23 13.12
N LEU A 359 -14.08 -1.17 12.25
CA LEU A 359 -13.78 -1.07 10.81
C LEU A 359 -14.37 0.23 10.23
N GLY A 360 -15.62 0.54 10.59
CA GLY A 360 -16.28 1.80 10.20
C GLY A 360 -15.56 3.04 10.71
N PHE A 361 -15.14 3.05 11.98
CA PHE A 361 -14.40 4.17 12.59
C PHE A 361 -13.08 4.44 11.84
N ARG A 362 -12.29 3.41 11.52
CA ARG A 362 -11.06 3.56 10.74
C ARG A 362 -11.36 4.18 9.37
N ALA A 363 -12.39 3.70 8.68
CA ALA A 363 -12.81 4.25 7.40
C ALA A 363 -13.27 5.71 7.50
N HIS A 364 -13.99 6.08 8.58
CA HIS A 364 -14.35 7.48 8.84
C HIS A 364 -13.15 8.39 9.10
N THR A 365 -12.10 7.88 9.73
CA THR A 365 -10.85 8.63 9.92
C THR A 365 -10.21 8.99 8.59
N ILE A 366 -10.09 8.02 7.68
CA ILE A 366 -9.55 8.25 6.33
C ILE A 366 -10.48 9.15 5.49
N LEU A 367 -11.79 8.95 5.57
CA LEU A 367 -12.78 9.82 4.92
C LEU A 367 -12.64 11.28 5.37
N ALA A 368 -12.45 11.53 6.68
CA ALA A 368 -12.28 12.87 7.22
C ALA A 368 -11.04 13.57 6.65
N TYR A 369 -9.90 12.85 6.60
CA TYR A 369 -8.68 13.35 6.00
C TYR A 369 -8.86 13.63 4.50
N THR A 370 -9.37 12.67 3.74
CA THR A 370 -9.62 12.84 2.29
C THR A 370 -10.51 14.04 2.02
N ARG A 371 -11.58 14.23 2.80
CA ARG A 371 -12.46 15.41 2.70
C ARG A 371 -11.74 16.71 2.96
N ALA A 372 -10.83 16.73 3.93
CA ALA A 372 -10.05 17.92 4.23
C ALA A 372 -9.07 18.26 3.10
N VAL A 373 -8.38 17.27 2.54
CA VAL A 373 -7.49 17.47 1.39
C VAL A 373 -8.29 18.00 0.19
N THR A 374 -9.39 17.35 -0.17
CA THR A 374 -10.22 17.78 -1.30
C THR A 374 -10.72 19.22 -1.12
N ARG A 375 -11.20 19.56 0.09
CA ARG A 375 -11.63 20.93 0.39
C ARG A 375 -10.48 21.92 0.31
N LEU A 376 -9.30 21.58 0.85
CA LEU A 376 -8.11 22.42 0.81
C LEU A 376 -7.68 22.71 -0.63
N VAL A 377 -7.50 21.66 -1.43
CA VAL A 377 -7.05 21.78 -2.82
C VAL A 377 -8.03 22.60 -3.65
N HIS A 378 -9.32 22.27 -3.62
CA HIS A 378 -10.33 22.97 -4.41
C HIS A 378 -10.60 24.42 -3.92
N THR A 379 -10.30 24.73 -2.65
CA THR A 379 -10.35 26.12 -2.16
C THR A 379 -9.19 26.95 -2.70
N LEU A 380 -7.99 26.36 -2.77
CA LEU A 380 -6.79 27.04 -3.25
C LEU A 380 -6.75 27.12 -4.78
N LYS A 381 -7.00 26.01 -5.45
CA LYS A 381 -6.96 25.86 -6.91
C LYS A 381 -8.11 24.95 -7.38
N PRO A 382 -9.29 25.49 -7.68
CA PRO A 382 -10.47 24.69 -8.07
C PRO A 382 -10.25 23.80 -9.31
N GLN A 383 -9.26 24.14 -10.14
CA GLN A 383 -8.91 23.38 -11.34
C GLN A 383 -8.00 22.18 -11.10
N VAL A 384 -7.40 22.05 -9.90
CA VAL A 384 -6.51 20.94 -9.57
C VAL A 384 -7.35 19.74 -9.15
N ALA A 385 -7.17 18.61 -9.84
CA ALA A 385 -7.87 17.36 -9.53
C ALA A 385 -7.39 16.76 -8.21
N VAL A 386 -8.28 16.09 -7.49
CA VAL A 386 -7.92 15.25 -6.33
C VAL A 386 -8.32 13.82 -6.64
N ALA A 387 -7.32 12.96 -6.71
CA ALA A 387 -7.47 11.53 -6.94
C ALA A 387 -6.88 10.71 -5.78
N MET A 388 -7.20 9.43 -5.75
CA MET A 388 -6.61 8.49 -4.79
C MET A 388 -6.25 7.19 -5.49
N TYR A 389 -5.13 6.58 -5.07
CA TYR A 389 -4.78 5.22 -5.42
C TYR A 389 -5.19 4.25 -4.30
N VAL A 390 -5.87 3.16 -4.67
CA VAL A 390 -6.31 2.08 -3.77
C VAL A 390 -6.15 0.71 -4.44
N GLY A 391 -6.17 -0.37 -3.67
CA GLY A 391 -6.19 -1.72 -4.22
C GLY A 391 -7.57 -2.15 -4.69
N ALA A 392 -7.64 -2.92 -5.79
CA ALA A 392 -8.90 -3.46 -6.32
C ALA A 392 -9.48 -4.61 -5.48
N TRP A 393 -8.72 -5.15 -4.51
CA TRP A 393 -9.14 -6.25 -3.63
C TRP A 393 -10.07 -5.78 -2.49
N TYR A 394 -11.17 -5.13 -2.86
CA TYR A 394 -12.15 -4.59 -1.91
C TYR A 394 -12.65 -5.57 -0.85
N PRO A 395 -12.87 -6.88 -1.14
CA PRO A 395 -13.35 -7.82 -0.13
C PRO A 395 -12.51 -7.90 1.15
N ILE A 396 -11.23 -7.57 1.07
CA ILE A 396 -10.30 -7.57 2.19
C ILE A 396 -9.72 -6.18 2.48
N TYR A 397 -10.13 -5.13 1.76
CA TYR A 397 -9.58 -3.77 1.90
C TYR A 397 -9.97 -3.07 3.22
N TYR A 398 -10.82 -3.72 4.02
CA TYR A 398 -11.05 -3.33 5.41
C TYR A 398 -9.77 -3.41 6.26
N ASP A 399 -8.82 -4.24 5.87
CA ASP A 399 -7.51 -4.33 6.53
C ASP A 399 -6.80 -2.98 6.50
N GLU A 400 -6.83 -2.27 5.39
CA GLU A 400 -6.24 -0.94 5.25
C GLU A 400 -7.11 0.19 5.82
N GLY A 401 -8.35 -0.12 6.21
CA GLY A 401 -9.26 0.86 6.83
C GLY A 401 -9.78 1.91 5.87
N VAL A 402 -9.97 1.58 4.58
CA VAL A 402 -10.45 2.51 3.54
C VAL A 402 -11.69 1.97 2.85
N ASN A 403 -12.79 2.70 2.93
CA ASN A 403 -13.95 2.44 2.09
C ASN A 403 -13.94 3.34 0.85
N TRP A 404 -13.38 2.85 -0.24
CA TRP A 404 -13.33 3.58 -1.51
C TRP A 404 -14.58 3.41 -2.40
N ALA A 405 -15.62 2.72 -1.89
CA ALA A 405 -16.90 2.59 -2.58
C ALA A 405 -17.74 3.88 -2.47
N SER A 406 -18.86 3.92 -3.18
CA SER A 406 -19.92 4.90 -2.96
C SER A 406 -20.66 4.61 -1.65
N PRO A 407 -21.02 5.63 -0.85
CA PRO A 407 -21.86 5.44 0.35
C PRO A 407 -23.29 4.98 0.03
N GLU A 408 -23.68 4.97 -1.23
CA GLU A 408 -24.98 4.47 -1.71
C GLU A 408 -24.96 2.95 -1.98
N VAL A 409 -23.79 2.30 -1.86
CA VAL A 409 -23.60 0.87 -2.11
C VAL A 409 -23.44 0.12 -0.80
N TRP A 410 -24.23 -0.93 -0.61
CA TRP A 410 -24.05 -1.89 0.47
C TRP A 410 -23.51 -3.22 -0.12
N PRO A 411 -22.19 -3.45 -0.11
CA PRO A 411 -21.64 -4.68 -0.65
C PRO A 411 -22.01 -5.91 0.22
N PRO A 412 -22.15 -7.12 -0.36
CA PRO A 412 -22.68 -8.29 0.35
C PRO A 412 -21.62 -9.02 1.21
N TYR A 413 -20.76 -8.27 1.91
CA TYR A 413 -19.76 -8.89 2.79
C TYR A 413 -20.21 -8.85 4.25
N ARG A 414 -20.00 -9.96 4.97
CA ARG A 414 -20.46 -10.14 6.37
C ARG A 414 -19.82 -9.19 7.38
N TRP A 415 -18.64 -8.67 7.06
CA TRP A 415 -17.92 -7.75 7.93
C TRP A 415 -18.40 -6.30 7.81
N ILE A 416 -19.19 -5.96 6.81
CA ILE A 416 -19.72 -4.61 6.61
C ILE A 416 -20.73 -4.25 7.67
N GLY A 417 -20.58 -3.06 8.25
CA GLY A 417 -21.54 -2.40 9.12
C GLY A 417 -22.02 -1.06 8.52
N PRO A 418 -23.04 -0.43 9.11
CA PRO A 418 -23.57 0.85 8.62
C PRO A 418 -22.52 1.96 8.63
N GLU A 419 -21.64 2.01 9.63
CA GLU A 419 -20.57 3.00 9.74
C GLU A 419 -19.57 2.87 8.59
N TRP A 420 -19.28 1.64 8.16
CA TRP A 420 -18.42 1.41 7.00
C TRP A 420 -19.05 1.97 5.72
N VAL A 421 -20.34 1.69 5.48
CA VAL A 421 -21.03 2.18 4.27
C VAL A 421 -21.05 3.70 4.24
N GLN A 422 -21.35 4.35 5.36
CA GLN A 422 -21.36 5.82 5.49
C GLN A 422 -19.99 6.46 5.25
N ALA A 423 -18.93 5.70 5.42
CA ALA A 423 -17.56 6.14 5.18
C ALA A 423 -17.10 6.02 3.71
N GLY A 424 -18.01 5.73 2.78
CA GLY A 424 -17.71 5.66 1.35
C GLY A 424 -17.17 6.99 0.81
N LEU A 425 -15.92 6.98 0.30
CA LEU A 425 -15.21 8.20 -0.09
C LEU A 425 -15.24 8.53 -1.59
N ALA A 426 -15.71 7.61 -2.45
CA ALA A 426 -15.72 7.82 -3.90
C ALA A 426 -16.25 9.20 -4.34
N PRO A 427 -17.36 9.75 -3.79
CA PRO A 427 -17.91 11.04 -4.22
C PRO A 427 -16.99 12.25 -3.95
N LEU A 428 -15.95 12.10 -3.15
CA LEU A 428 -15.01 13.18 -2.83
C LEU A 428 -13.93 13.36 -3.89
N LEU A 429 -13.74 12.38 -4.76
CA LEU A 429 -12.61 12.30 -5.68
C LEU A 429 -13.03 12.66 -7.11
N ASP A 430 -12.17 13.38 -7.83
CA ASP A 430 -12.34 13.68 -9.24
C ASP A 430 -12.13 12.42 -10.10
N TYR A 431 -11.24 11.53 -9.68
CA TYR A 431 -11.12 10.16 -10.18
C TYR A 431 -10.45 9.24 -9.15
N LEU A 432 -10.64 7.94 -9.31
CA LEU A 432 -10.10 6.91 -8.42
C LEU A 432 -9.27 5.91 -9.22
N MET A 433 -8.04 5.64 -8.80
CA MET A 433 -7.20 4.60 -9.38
C MET A 433 -7.28 3.33 -8.54
N ILE A 434 -7.61 2.20 -9.18
CA ILE A 434 -7.70 0.89 -8.53
C ILE A 434 -6.59 -0.05 -9.02
N GLY A 435 -5.82 -0.61 -8.10
CA GLY A 435 -4.69 -1.51 -8.38
C GLY A 435 -5.16 -2.87 -8.90
N LEU A 436 -5.29 -3.04 -10.21
CA LEU A 436 -5.61 -4.30 -10.88
C LEU A 436 -4.33 -5.15 -11.03
N TYR A 437 -3.71 -5.50 -9.91
CA TYR A 437 -2.41 -6.19 -9.87
C TYR A 437 -2.57 -7.70 -10.05
N TYR A 438 -3.17 -8.09 -11.17
CA TYR A 438 -3.50 -9.47 -11.51
C TYR A 438 -2.79 -9.92 -12.79
N PRO A 439 -2.23 -11.14 -12.82
CA PRO A 439 -1.63 -11.68 -14.05
C PRO A 439 -2.69 -12.09 -15.09
N ALA A 440 -3.92 -12.43 -14.66
CA ALA A 440 -5.02 -12.76 -15.55
C ALA A 440 -5.67 -11.48 -16.10
N VAL A 441 -5.83 -11.40 -17.42
CA VAL A 441 -6.49 -10.26 -18.06
C VAL A 441 -8.01 -10.44 -17.99
N THR A 442 -8.51 -11.62 -18.29
CA THR A 442 -9.94 -11.93 -18.35
C THR A 442 -10.41 -12.81 -17.20
N ILE A 443 -11.70 -12.73 -16.86
CA ILE A 443 -12.38 -13.64 -15.92
C ILE A 443 -12.16 -15.11 -16.35
N ARG A 444 -12.16 -15.39 -17.65
CA ARG A 444 -11.91 -16.74 -18.18
C ARG A 444 -10.49 -17.23 -17.84
N GLU A 445 -9.49 -16.36 -17.96
CA GLU A 445 -8.10 -16.68 -17.59
C GLU A 445 -7.96 -16.94 -16.09
N ALA A 446 -8.59 -16.11 -15.23
CA ALA A 446 -8.59 -16.32 -13.78
C ALA A 446 -9.19 -17.69 -13.41
N ARG A 447 -10.38 -18.00 -13.94
CA ARG A 447 -11.05 -19.29 -13.70
C ARG A 447 -10.25 -20.49 -14.21
N ALA A 448 -9.57 -20.36 -15.34
CA ALA A 448 -8.69 -21.41 -15.86
C ALA A 448 -7.48 -21.68 -14.94
N SER A 449 -7.09 -20.70 -14.14
CA SER A 449 -6.04 -20.79 -13.12
C SER A 449 -6.60 -21.05 -11.70
N HIS A 450 -7.85 -21.46 -11.58
CA HIS A 450 -8.55 -21.74 -10.30
C HIS A 450 -8.63 -20.54 -9.35
N HIS A 451 -8.71 -19.33 -9.88
CA HIS A 451 -8.93 -18.11 -9.12
C HIS A 451 -10.36 -17.59 -9.30
N ASP A 452 -10.81 -16.80 -8.33
CA ASP A 452 -12.10 -16.12 -8.41
C ASP A 452 -12.10 -15.07 -9.54
N ALA A 453 -13.29 -14.71 -10.02
CA ALA A 453 -13.46 -13.83 -11.17
C ALA A 453 -12.79 -12.45 -10.97
N GLU A 454 -12.88 -11.91 -9.76
CA GLU A 454 -12.29 -10.63 -9.37
C GLU A 454 -10.76 -10.63 -9.36
N ILE A 455 -10.11 -11.80 -9.38
CA ILE A 455 -8.65 -11.93 -9.49
C ILE A 455 -8.23 -11.88 -10.97
N SER A 456 -8.79 -10.93 -11.69
CA SER A 456 -8.43 -10.58 -13.06
C SER A 456 -8.62 -9.08 -13.29
N ILE A 457 -8.00 -8.54 -14.34
CA ILE A 457 -8.18 -7.12 -14.70
C ILE A 457 -9.65 -6.85 -15.01
N GLU A 458 -10.28 -7.69 -15.85
CA GLU A 458 -11.70 -7.59 -16.19
C GLU A 458 -12.59 -7.64 -14.94
N GLY A 459 -12.44 -8.67 -14.13
CA GLY A 459 -13.31 -8.89 -12.97
C GLY A 459 -13.09 -7.88 -11.84
N GLY A 460 -11.84 -7.51 -11.55
CA GLY A 460 -11.52 -6.46 -10.58
C GLY A 460 -12.04 -5.09 -11.00
N ALA A 461 -11.95 -4.76 -12.29
CA ALA A 461 -12.50 -3.52 -12.84
C ALA A 461 -14.03 -3.49 -12.77
N LEU A 462 -14.72 -4.57 -13.14
CA LEU A 462 -16.18 -4.70 -13.03
C LEU A 462 -16.66 -4.61 -11.57
N LEU A 463 -15.94 -5.24 -10.65
CA LEU A 463 -16.21 -5.10 -9.22
C LEU A 463 -16.09 -3.64 -8.79
N GLY A 464 -15.01 -2.96 -9.19
CA GLY A 464 -14.79 -1.55 -8.90
C GLY A 464 -15.92 -0.66 -9.40
N GLU A 465 -16.33 -0.79 -10.66
CA GLU A 465 -17.45 -0.04 -11.24
C GLU A 465 -18.76 -0.29 -10.47
N SER A 466 -19.02 -1.53 -10.04
CA SER A 466 -20.21 -1.88 -9.25
C SER A 466 -20.22 -1.22 -7.87
N LEU A 467 -19.04 -1.05 -7.25
CA LEU A 467 -18.88 -0.45 -5.92
C LEU A 467 -18.95 1.07 -5.96
N VAL A 468 -18.36 1.69 -6.99
CA VAL A 468 -18.34 3.15 -7.13
C VAL A 468 -19.65 3.68 -7.71
N ARG A 469 -20.34 2.93 -8.56
CA ARG A 469 -21.64 3.29 -9.19
C ARG A 469 -21.64 4.68 -9.83
N GLY A 470 -20.55 5.04 -10.49
CA GLY A 470 -20.44 6.34 -11.15
C GLY A 470 -20.22 7.54 -10.21
N ALA A 471 -20.03 7.33 -8.91
CA ALA A 471 -19.75 8.42 -7.96
C ALA A 471 -18.37 9.06 -8.22
N SER A 472 -17.43 8.31 -8.81
CA SER A 472 -16.14 8.80 -9.30
C SER A 472 -15.75 7.99 -10.55
N PRO A 473 -15.11 8.60 -11.56
CA PRO A 473 -14.51 7.86 -12.66
C PRO A 473 -13.41 6.91 -12.15
N LEU A 474 -13.36 5.67 -12.66
CA LEU A 474 -12.32 4.72 -12.34
C LEU A 474 -11.22 4.69 -13.40
N VAL A 475 -9.98 4.45 -12.97
CA VAL A 475 -8.79 4.18 -13.78
C VAL A 475 -8.13 2.92 -13.25
N GLY A 476 -7.92 1.91 -14.08
CA GLY A 476 -7.27 0.68 -13.63
C GLY A 476 -5.75 0.83 -13.64
N SER A 477 -5.10 0.53 -12.52
CA SER A 477 -3.64 0.53 -12.40
C SER A 477 -3.07 -0.86 -12.65
N LEU A 478 -2.03 -0.95 -13.49
CA LEU A 478 -1.39 -2.19 -13.90
C LEU A 478 0.03 -2.28 -13.35
N LEU A 479 0.36 -3.40 -12.70
CA LEU A 479 1.71 -3.68 -12.20
C LEU A 479 2.55 -4.29 -13.34
N ILE A 480 3.41 -3.51 -13.94
CA ILE A 480 4.18 -3.86 -15.15
C ILE A 480 5.02 -5.13 -15.00
N PRO A 481 5.72 -5.42 -13.87
CA PRO A 481 6.49 -6.64 -13.70
C PRO A 481 5.71 -7.95 -13.94
N LEU A 482 4.39 -7.93 -13.80
CA LEU A 482 3.56 -9.12 -14.10
C LEU A 482 3.55 -9.49 -15.59
N TYR A 483 4.04 -8.61 -16.46
CA TYR A 483 4.00 -8.74 -17.92
C TYR A 483 5.40 -8.72 -18.56
N SER A 484 6.48 -8.72 -17.79
CA SER A 484 7.87 -8.58 -18.29
C SER A 484 8.21 -9.61 -19.37
N ASN A 485 7.65 -10.81 -19.28
CA ASN A 485 7.88 -11.89 -20.25
C ASN A 485 6.76 -12.04 -21.31
N ASP A 486 5.76 -11.17 -21.31
CA ASP A 486 4.62 -11.23 -22.24
C ASP A 486 4.12 -9.83 -22.62
N PRO A 487 4.81 -9.14 -23.54
CA PRO A 487 4.43 -7.80 -24.00
C PRO A 487 3.02 -7.75 -24.61
N GLN A 488 2.58 -8.83 -25.26
CA GLN A 488 1.23 -8.89 -25.84
C GLN A 488 0.16 -8.94 -24.76
N ARG A 489 0.43 -9.61 -23.64
CA ARG A 489 -0.46 -9.60 -22.47
C ARG A 489 -0.57 -8.21 -21.86
N LEU A 490 0.54 -7.45 -21.77
CA LEU A 490 0.50 -6.04 -21.33
C LEU A 490 -0.42 -5.20 -22.23
N THR A 491 -0.28 -5.33 -23.57
CA THR A 491 -1.17 -4.63 -24.50
C THR A 491 -2.65 -4.98 -24.28
N ARG A 492 -2.97 -6.26 -24.07
CA ARG A 492 -4.35 -6.70 -23.77
C ARG A 492 -4.83 -6.17 -22.41
N ALA A 493 -3.95 -6.15 -21.40
CA ALA A 493 -4.23 -5.65 -20.06
C ALA A 493 -4.59 -4.15 -20.08
N ILE A 494 -3.81 -3.33 -20.82
CA ILE A 494 -4.07 -1.91 -20.97
C ILE A 494 -5.43 -1.68 -21.66
N ARG A 495 -5.70 -2.38 -22.76
CA ARG A 495 -6.99 -2.28 -23.45
C ARG A 495 -8.15 -2.70 -22.57
N MET A 496 -8.05 -3.85 -21.88
CA MET A 496 -9.09 -4.33 -20.96
C MET A 496 -9.39 -3.31 -19.87
N SER A 497 -8.35 -2.71 -19.27
CA SER A 497 -8.54 -1.64 -18.30
C SER A 497 -9.30 -0.46 -18.90
N GLN A 498 -8.88 0.04 -20.09
CA GLN A 498 -9.52 1.16 -20.79
C GLN A 498 -10.95 0.86 -21.23
N ASP A 499 -11.25 -0.38 -21.57
CA ASP A 499 -12.59 -0.80 -22.03
C ASP A 499 -13.60 -0.88 -20.87
N VAL A 500 -13.16 -1.29 -19.67
CA VAL A 500 -14.06 -1.47 -18.51
C VAL A 500 -14.09 -0.21 -17.64
N THR A 501 -12.95 0.47 -17.46
CA THR A 501 -12.83 1.73 -16.71
C THR A 501 -12.67 2.93 -17.67
N ARG A 502 -12.25 4.09 -17.17
CA ARG A 502 -12.05 5.28 -18.00
C ARG A 502 -10.62 5.40 -18.53
N GLY A 503 -9.69 4.55 -18.09
CA GLY A 503 -8.31 4.62 -18.49
C GLY A 503 -7.45 3.53 -17.88
N ALA A 504 -6.13 3.65 -18.09
CA ALA A 504 -5.13 2.78 -17.48
C ALA A 504 -4.01 3.62 -16.88
N MET A 505 -3.45 3.17 -15.76
CA MET A 505 -2.21 3.69 -15.18
C MET A 505 -1.16 2.59 -15.15
N LEU A 506 0.04 2.92 -15.59
CA LEU A 506 1.17 2.00 -15.66
C LEU A 506 2.09 2.22 -14.45
N PHE A 507 2.23 1.23 -13.61
CA PHE A 507 3.11 1.23 -12.45
C PHE A 507 4.32 0.32 -12.70
N ASP A 508 5.54 0.84 -12.95
CA ASP A 508 5.89 2.24 -13.12
C ASP A 508 6.94 2.41 -14.25
N LEU A 509 7.46 3.63 -14.40
CA LEU A 509 8.42 4.04 -15.43
C LEU A 509 9.63 3.11 -15.54
N ILE A 510 10.23 2.69 -14.40
CA ILE A 510 11.45 1.88 -14.42
C ILE A 510 11.25 0.55 -15.13
N TYR A 511 10.11 -0.12 -14.90
CA TYR A 511 9.83 -1.44 -15.47
C TYR A 511 9.58 -1.37 -16.97
N LEU A 512 8.92 -0.31 -17.47
CA LEU A 512 8.78 -0.10 -18.91
C LEU A 512 10.14 0.05 -19.61
N SER A 513 11.09 0.69 -18.92
CA SER A 513 12.43 0.94 -19.47
C SER A 513 13.35 -0.28 -19.36
N GLN A 514 13.36 -0.96 -18.21
CA GLN A 514 14.19 -2.14 -17.95
C GLN A 514 13.79 -3.33 -18.82
N ASP A 515 12.49 -3.58 -18.94
CA ASP A 515 11.93 -4.73 -19.65
C ASP A 515 11.66 -4.41 -21.13
N GLN A 516 12.06 -3.21 -21.60
CA GLN A 516 11.89 -2.73 -22.99
C GLN A 516 10.43 -2.82 -23.48
N LEU A 517 9.46 -2.54 -22.58
CA LEU A 517 8.03 -2.73 -22.82
C LEU A 517 7.32 -1.53 -23.45
N TRP A 518 8.03 -0.44 -23.77
CA TRP A 518 7.42 0.75 -24.38
C TRP A 518 6.64 0.45 -25.66
N GLN A 519 7.09 -0.51 -26.47
CA GLN A 519 6.41 -0.90 -27.70
C GLN A 519 5.11 -1.69 -27.46
N ALA A 520 4.93 -2.26 -26.25
CA ALA A 520 3.72 -2.96 -25.88
C ALA A 520 2.58 -2.01 -25.45
N VAL A 521 2.90 -0.75 -25.21
CA VAL A 521 1.90 0.29 -24.90
C VAL A 521 1.21 0.69 -26.19
N PRO A 522 -0.14 0.48 -26.32
CA PRO A 522 -0.85 0.75 -27.56
C PRO A 522 -0.90 2.24 -27.86
N SER A 523 -0.37 2.68 -29.01
CA SER A 523 -0.50 4.05 -29.48
C SER A 523 -1.96 4.38 -29.85
N HIS A 524 -2.39 5.62 -29.63
CA HIS A 524 -3.77 6.08 -29.85
C HIS A 524 -4.29 6.00 -31.29
N SER A 525 -3.44 5.68 -32.28
CA SER A 525 -3.84 5.56 -33.69
C SER A 525 -4.67 4.31 -34.01
N SER A 526 -4.87 3.38 -33.05
CA SER A 526 -5.53 2.10 -33.29
C SER A 526 -6.93 1.95 -32.67
N VAL A 527 -7.48 2.99 -32.05
CA VAL A 527 -8.85 2.94 -31.51
C VAL A 527 -9.77 3.77 -32.42
N PRO A 528 -10.74 3.17 -33.13
CA PRO A 528 -11.79 3.93 -33.78
C PRO A 528 -12.58 4.75 -32.75
N ARG A 529 -12.79 6.03 -32.99
CA ARG A 529 -13.71 6.82 -32.17
C ARG A 529 -15.13 6.27 -32.40
N PRO A 530 -15.95 6.07 -31.33
CA PRO A 530 -17.34 5.74 -31.48
C PRO A 530 -18.14 6.85 -32.15
#